data_df6c4f9bb849cb247aaad4f0512e7caa
#
_entry.id   df6c4f9bb849cb247aaad4f0512e7caa
#
_cell.length_a   1.000
_cell.length_b   1.000
_cell.length_c   1.000
_cell.angle_alpha   90.00
_cell.angle_beta   90.00
_cell.angle_gamma   90.00
#
_symmetry.space_group_name_H-M   'P 1'
#
loop_
_entity.id
_entity.type
_entity.pdbx_description
1 polymer ?
#
loop_
_entity_poly.entity_id
_entity_poly.type
_entity_poly.pdbx_seq_one_letter_code
_entity_poly.pdbx_strand_id
1 'polypeptide(L)'
;YREQGGLDRLRATEWQRTALTALALGADPTAFGRDKNGRSVNLLADGVYQFTAAKSLGTQGLNGWIFGLIALDSARFAVPEDAVYTRAAILQALVAAQEPEGGFGLTVGNSDVDLTAMTLQALAPYQNSTVTYTGTSGESVTIREVVRRALAWLSDQQTAEGDFISWDAA
;
A
#
# COMPACT_ATOMS: atom_id res chain seq x y z
N TYR A 1 7.23 -7.36 21.31
CA TYR A 1 5.81 -7.68 21.10
C TYR A 1 5.09 -7.98 22.41
N ARG A 2 5.55 -8.96 23.19
CA ARG A 2 4.91 -9.36 24.46
C ARG A 2 4.98 -8.28 25.54
N GLU A 3 6.09 -7.58 25.65
CA GLU A 3 6.34 -6.52 26.65
C GLU A 3 5.51 -5.26 26.36
N GLN A 4 5.23 -4.96 25.08
CA GLN A 4 4.45 -3.77 24.67
C GLN A 4 2.96 -4.08 24.45
N GLY A 5 2.52 -5.31 24.66
CA GLY A 5 1.11 -5.70 24.49
C GLY A 5 0.64 -5.88 23.06
N GLY A 6 1.53 -5.95 22.07
CA GLY A 6 1.25 -6.16 20.66
C GLY A 6 1.83 -5.08 19.74
N LEU A 7 1.49 -5.15 18.45
CA LEU A 7 1.80 -4.11 17.47
C LEU A 7 0.96 -2.85 17.75
N ASP A 8 1.47 -1.70 17.30
CA ASP A 8 0.75 -0.44 17.43
C ASP A 8 -0.59 -0.53 16.67
N ARG A 9 -1.67 -0.32 17.41
CA ARG A 9 -3.03 -0.45 16.87
C ARG A 9 -3.37 0.61 15.84
N LEU A 10 -2.74 1.78 15.90
CA LEU A 10 -3.02 2.90 15.00
C LEU A 10 -2.16 2.86 13.73
N ARG A 11 -1.11 2.03 13.71
CA ARG A 11 -0.14 1.95 12.63
C ARG A 11 -0.33 0.69 11.79
N ALA A 12 -1.22 0.75 10.81
CA ALA A 12 -1.45 -0.36 9.87
C ALA A 12 -0.15 -0.89 9.25
N THR A 13 0.78 -0.01 8.92
CA THR A 13 2.08 -0.36 8.31
C THR A 13 2.95 -1.27 9.17
N GLU A 14 2.85 -1.22 10.50
CA GLU A 14 3.56 -2.17 11.36
C GLU A 14 3.04 -3.60 11.18
N TRP A 15 1.73 -3.77 11.11
CA TRP A 15 1.08 -5.07 10.88
C TRP A 15 1.44 -5.62 9.51
N GLN A 16 1.35 -4.77 8.49
CA GLN A 16 1.62 -5.12 7.09
C GLN A 16 3.08 -5.55 6.88
N ARG A 17 4.03 -4.78 7.39
CA ARG A 17 5.47 -5.10 7.31
C ARG A 17 5.80 -6.35 8.12
N THR A 18 5.18 -6.55 9.30
CA THR A 18 5.33 -7.77 10.09
C THR A 18 4.77 -8.98 9.34
N ALA A 19 3.63 -8.84 8.63
CA ALA A 19 3.08 -9.90 7.79
C ALA A 19 4.04 -10.31 6.67
N LEU A 20 4.62 -9.33 5.96
CA LEU A 20 5.61 -9.59 4.92
C LEU A 20 6.88 -10.26 5.47
N THR A 21 7.35 -9.81 6.63
CA THR A 21 8.51 -10.43 7.29
C THR A 21 8.21 -11.85 7.73
N ALA A 22 7.04 -12.10 8.32
CA ALA A 22 6.61 -13.45 8.72
C ALA A 22 6.58 -14.39 7.51
N LEU A 23 5.98 -13.94 6.41
CA LEU A 23 5.93 -14.72 5.17
C LEU A 23 7.32 -15.01 4.59
N ALA A 24 8.21 -14.03 4.57
CA ALA A 24 9.59 -14.20 4.10
C ALA A 24 10.39 -15.22 4.93
N LEU A 25 10.04 -15.37 6.21
CA LEU A 25 10.61 -16.37 7.13
C LEU A 25 9.88 -17.72 7.10
N GLY A 26 8.90 -17.90 6.19
CA GLY A 26 8.13 -19.14 6.07
C GLY A 26 7.04 -19.32 7.13
N ALA A 27 6.70 -18.25 7.88
CA ALA A 27 5.61 -18.29 8.85
C ALA A 27 4.28 -17.86 8.21
N ASP A 28 3.17 -18.35 8.74
CA ASP A 28 1.83 -17.97 8.29
C ASP A 28 1.38 -16.66 8.95
N PRO A 29 1.24 -15.54 8.19
CA PRO A 29 0.79 -14.28 8.74
C PRO A 29 -0.70 -14.27 9.15
N THR A 30 -1.50 -15.26 8.73
CA THR A 30 -2.90 -15.38 9.12
C THR A 30 -3.08 -16.07 10.46
N ALA A 31 -2.03 -16.73 10.97
CA ALA A 31 -2.00 -17.44 12.24
C ALA A 31 -0.75 -17.08 13.06
N PHE A 32 -0.48 -15.79 13.24
CA PHE A 32 0.74 -15.23 13.85
C PHE A 32 0.74 -15.28 15.38
N GLY A 33 0.32 -16.40 15.97
CA GLY A 33 0.29 -16.60 17.41
C GLY A 33 -0.99 -16.06 18.06
N ARG A 34 -0.88 -15.63 19.33
CA ARG A 34 -2.03 -15.17 20.14
C ARG A 34 -1.72 -13.85 20.81
N ASP A 35 -2.74 -13.01 20.91
CA ASP A 35 -2.69 -11.78 21.70
C ASP A 35 -2.76 -12.08 23.23
N LYS A 36 -2.71 -11.03 24.04
CA LYS A 36 -2.77 -11.13 25.51
C LYS A 36 -4.07 -11.75 26.04
N ASN A 37 -5.14 -11.75 25.24
CA ASN A 37 -6.44 -12.30 25.58
C ASN A 37 -6.62 -13.74 25.02
N GLY A 38 -5.56 -14.31 24.41
CA GLY A 38 -5.60 -15.64 23.81
C GLY A 38 -6.25 -15.71 22.41
N ARG A 39 -6.65 -14.56 21.82
CA ARG A 39 -7.19 -14.47 20.47
C ARG A 39 -6.10 -14.71 19.45
N SER A 40 -6.36 -15.53 18.43
CA SER A 40 -5.45 -15.70 17.29
C SER A 40 -5.23 -14.35 16.59
N VAL A 41 -3.97 -14.02 16.29
CA VAL A 41 -3.59 -12.82 15.56
C VAL A 41 -3.51 -13.15 14.07
N ASN A 42 -4.30 -12.47 13.26
CA ASN A 42 -4.22 -12.48 11.79
C ASN A 42 -3.70 -11.12 11.33
N LEU A 43 -2.42 -11.07 10.95
CA LEU A 43 -1.76 -9.81 10.59
C LEU A 43 -2.40 -9.15 9.36
N LEU A 44 -2.99 -9.93 8.45
CA LEU A 44 -3.65 -9.41 7.25
C LEU A 44 -5.07 -8.90 7.56
N ALA A 45 -5.82 -9.61 8.41
CA ALA A 45 -7.11 -9.13 8.86
C ALA A 45 -6.94 -7.85 9.71
N ASP A 46 -6.16 -7.96 10.79
CA ASP A 46 -6.00 -6.90 11.77
C ASP A 46 -5.25 -5.67 11.20
N GLY A 47 -4.35 -5.88 10.21
CA GLY A 47 -3.52 -4.81 9.62
C GLY A 47 -3.95 -4.33 8.24
N VAL A 48 -4.90 -5.00 7.56
CA VAL A 48 -5.35 -4.61 6.21
C VAL A 48 -6.87 -4.67 6.11
N TYR A 49 -7.44 -5.83 5.79
CA TYR A 49 -8.81 -5.88 5.28
C TYR A 49 -9.90 -5.68 6.35
N GLN A 50 -9.61 -5.86 7.64
CA GLN A 50 -10.49 -5.53 8.78
C GLN A 50 -9.89 -4.45 9.69
N PHE A 51 -8.94 -3.66 9.19
CA PHE A 51 -8.30 -2.61 9.99
C PHE A 51 -9.29 -1.49 10.31
N THR A 52 -9.68 -1.38 11.55
CA THR A 52 -10.64 -0.37 12.06
C THR A 52 -10.11 0.43 13.25
N ALA A 53 -8.87 0.19 13.64
CA ALA A 53 -8.28 0.81 14.83
C ALA A 53 -7.92 2.29 14.63
N ALA A 54 -7.76 2.74 13.37
CA ALA A 54 -7.61 4.13 12.99
C ALA A 54 -8.71 4.53 11.99
N LYS A 55 -8.77 5.81 11.62
CA LYS A 55 -9.78 6.36 10.70
C LYS A 55 -9.77 5.67 9.32
N SER A 56 -8.60 5.31 8.82
CA SER A 56 -8.43 4.55 7.57
C SER A 56 -7.04 3.91 7.50
N LEU A 57 -6.81 3.02 6.54
CA LEU A 57 -5.46 2.54 6.18
C LEU A 57 -4.53 3.69 5.83
N GLY A 58 -5.05 4.75 5.20
CA GLY A 58 -4.32 5.95 4.81
C GLY A 58 -4.07 6.95 5.94
N THR A 59 -4.36 6.64 7.20
CA THR A 59 -4.12 7.56 8.34
C THR A 59 -2.65 7.98 8.45
N GLN A 60 -1.72 7.13 7.97
CA GLN A 60 -0.28 7.41 7.90
C GLN A 60 0.20 7.74 6.47
N GLY A 61 -0.67 8.34 5.66
CA GLY A 61 -0.40 8.62 4.24
C GLY A 61 -0.53 7.38 3.36
N LEU A 62 0.03 7.46 2.16
CA LEU A 62 -0.14 6.46 1.11
C LEU A 62 0.45 5.09 1.47
N ASN A 63 1.44 5.05 2.34
CA ASN A 63 2.13 3.83 2.77
C ASN A 63 1.18 2.72 3.27
N GLY A 64 0.11 3.11 3.99
CA GLY A 64 -0.85 2.13 4.51
C GLY A 64 -1.61 1.39 3.40
N TRP A 65 -1.92 2.07 2.31
CA TRP A 65 -2.56 1.49 1.14
C TRP A 65 -1.58 0.63 0.32
N ILE A 66 -0.36 1.14 0.10
CA ILE A 66 0.70 0.46 -0.65
C ILE A 66 1.06 -0.87 0.01
N PHE A 67 1.51 -0.82 1.27
CA PHE A 67 1.92 -2.03 1.99
C PHE A 67 0.76 -2.98 2.27
N GLY A 68 -0.46 -2.46 2.43
CA GLY A 68 -1.67 -3.28 2.54
C GLY A 68 -1.90 -4.13 1.28
N LEU A 69 -1.82 -3.53 0.11
CA LEU A 69 -1.99 -4.25 -1.15
C LEU A 69 -0.86 -5.27 -1.38
N ILE A 70 0.41 -4.84 -1.18
CA ILE A 70 1.58 -5.73 -1.31
C ILE A 70 1.46 -6.94 -0.36
N ALA A 71 1.03 -6.72 0.90
CA ALA A 71 0.88 -7.81 1.86
C ALA A 71 -0.21 -8.80 1.43
N LEU A 72 -1.35 -8.32 0.93
CA LEU A 72 -2.42 -9.19 0.42
C LEU A 72 -1.99 -10.01 -0.79
N ASP A 73 -1.15 -9.42 -1.66
CA ASP A 73 -0.78 -10.03 -2.93
C ASP A 73 0.47 -10.93 -2.84
N SER A 74 1.28 -10.76 -1.79
CA SER A 74 2.54 -11.49 -1.60
C SER A 74 2.40 -13.03 -1.65
N ALA A 75 1.25 -13.57 -1.21
CA ALA A 75 0.88 -14.96 -1.39
C ALA A 75 -0.59 -15.13 -1.85
N ARG A 76 -1.15 -14.11 -2.51
CA ARG A 76 -2.53 -14.09 -3.04
C ARG A 76 -3.57 -14.41 -1.96
N PHE A 77 -3.42 -13.84 -0.78
CA PHE A 77 -4.34 -14.09 0.33
C PHE A 77 -5.78 -13.73 -0.04
N ALA A 78 -6.73 -14.59 0.36
CA ALA A 78 -8.15 -14.30 0.17
C ALA A 78 -8.56 -13.09 1.04
N VAL A 79 -9.40 -12.24 0.49
CA VAL A 79 -10.05 -11.13 1.20
C VAL A 79 -11.54 -11.44 1.25
N PRO A 80 -12.17 -11.49 2.44
CA PRO A 80 -13.60 -11.72 2.57
C PRO A 80 -14.43 -10.67 1.83
N GLU A 81 -15.63 -11.05 1.36
CA GLU A 81 -16.51 -10.13 0.63
C GLU A 81 -17.03 -9.00 1.52
N ASP A 82 -17.19 -9.24 2.82
CA ASP A 82 -17.59 -8.28 3.86
C ASP A 82 -16.43 -7.49 4.44
N ALA A 83 -15.25 -7.54 3.83
CA ALA A 83 -14.07 -6.81 4.28
C ALA A 83 -14.29 -5.30 4.25
N VAL A 84 -13.78 -4.60 5.28
CA VAL A 84 -13.78 -3.12 5.33
C VAL A 84 -12.96 -2.55 4.16
N TYR A 85 -11.82 -3.19 3.85
CA TYR A 85 -10.97 -2.81 2.72
C TYR A 85 -10.77 -4.00 1.77
N THR A 86 -11.52 -4.02 0.68
CA THR A 86 -11.29 -4.94 -0.42
C THR A 86 -10.09 -4.50 -1.27
N ARG A 87 -9.55 -5.41 -2.09
CA ARG A 87 -8.52 -5.02 -3.07
C ARG A 87 -8.98 -3.89 -4.00
N ALA A 88 -10.23 -3.93 -4.44
CA ALA A 88 -10.79 -2.88 -5.28
C ALA A 88 -10.84 -1.52 -4.57
N ALA A 89 -11.19 -1.49 -3.28
CA ALA A 89 -11.18 -0.27 -2.48
C ALA A 89 -9.74 0.28 -2.29
N ILE A 90 -8.76 -0.59 -2.07
CA ILE A 90 -7.35 -0.18 -1.96
C ILE A 90 -6.84 0.36 -3.30
N LEU A 91 -7.12 -0.34 -4.41
CA LEU A 91 -6.75 0.13 -5.75
C LEU A 91 -7.39 1.49 -6.07
N GLN A 92 -8.68 1.67 -5.74
CA GLN A 92 -9.35 2.96 -5.91
C GLN A 92 -8.67 4.07 -5.11
N ALA A 93 -8.27 3.80 -3.85
CA ALA A 93 -7.58 4.78 -3.03
C ALA A 93 -6.19 5.15 -3.61
N LEU A 94 -5.44 4.18 -4.12
CA LEU A 94 -4.16 4.42 -4.80
C LEU A 94 -4.33 5.22 -6.09
N VAL A 95 -5.29 4.87 -6.93
CA VAL A 95 -5.57 5.60 -8.19
C VAL A 95 -5.96 7.05 -7.91
N ALA A 96 -6.84 7.29 -6.93
CA ALA A 96 -7.29 8.63 -6.55
C ALA A 96 -6.18 9.49 -5.91
N ALA A 97 -5.07 8.88 -5.50
CA ALA A 97 -3.93 9.57 -4.90
C ALA A 97 -2.84 9.96 -5.91
N GLN A 98 -2.99 9.61 -7.20
CA GLN A 98 -2.04 10.02 -8.23
C GLN A 98 -2.11 11.55 -8.42
N GLU A 99 -0.97 12.22 -8.33
CA GLU A 99 -0.91 13.67 -8.58
C GLU A 99 -1.08 13.97 -10.08
N PRO A 100 -1.52 15.18 -10.44
CA PRO A 100 -1.77 15.56 -11.84
C PRO A 100 -0.57 15.36 -12.77
N GLU A 101 0.66 15.56 -12.26
CA GLU A 101 1.89 15.33 -12.99
C GLU A 101 2.26 13.85 -13.15
N GLY A 102 1.58 12.95 -12.45
CA GLY A 102 1.73 11.50 -12.58
C GLY A 102 2.44 10.81 -11.42
N GLY A 103 3.09 11.55 -10.52
CA GLY A 103 3.76 11.01 -9.35
C GLY A 103 2.82 10.66 -8.19
N PHE A 104 3.39 10.22 -7.08
CA PHE A 104 2.72 9.94 -5.81
C PHE A 104 3.51 10.49 -4.64
N GLY A 105 2.83 11.06 -3.65
CA GLY A 105 3.46 11.65 -2.48
C GLY A 105 2.77 11.34 -1.16
N LEU A 106 3.40 11.68 -0.05
CA LEU A 106 2.79 11.60 1.28
C LEU A 106 1.71 12.64 1.48
N THR A 107 1.89 13.80 0.86
CA THR A 107 0.97 14.93 0.89
C THR A 107 0.66 15.37 -0.52
N VAL A 108 -0.56 15.86 -0.73
CA VAL A 108 -1.02 16.38 -2.02
C VAL A 108 -0.07 17.47 -2.54
N GLY A 109 0.28 17.39 -3.82
CA GLY A 109 1.16 18.33 -4.49
C GLY A 109 2.67 18.11 -4.24
N ASN A 110 3.05 17.00 -3.62
CA ASN A 110 4.43 16.72 -3.24
C ASN A 110 4.81 15.29 -3.64
N SER A 111 4.92 15.04 -4.96
CA SER A 111 5.34 13.74 -5.46
C SER A 111 6.77 13.40 -5.05
N ASP A 112 6.99 12.15 -4.71
CA ASP A 112 8.23 11.59 -4.19
C ASP A 112 8.63 10.34 -4.99
N VAL A 113 9.91 10.19 -5.29
CA VAL A 113 10.44 9.10 -6.10
C VAL A 113 10.19 7.74 -5.44
N ASP A 114 10.44 7.63 -4.13
CA ASP A 114 10.31 6.37 -3.40
C ASP A 114 8.84 5.94 -3.32
N LEU A 115 7.94 6.88 -2.98
CA LEU A 115 6.50 6.58 -2.92
C LEU A 115 5.92 6.24 -4.28
N THR A 116 6.37 6.93 -5.34
CA THR A 116 5.96 6.60 -6.71
C THR A 116 6.42 5.20 -7.09
N ALA A 117 7.69 4.85 -6.82
CA ALA A 117 8.23 3.53 -7.09
C ALA A 117 7.51 2.43 -6.29
N MET A 118 7.26 2.66 -4.99
CA MET A 118 6.53 1.70 -4.15
C MET A 118 5.08 1.52 -4.61
N THR A 119 4.41 2.59 -5.04
CA THR A 119 3.06 2.51 -5.60
C THR A 119 3.05 1.70 -6.89
N LEU A 120 4.04 1.89 -7.76
CA LEU A 120 4.20 1.08 -8.98
C LEU A 120 4.37 -0.41 -8.66
N GLN A 121 5.15 -0.76 -7.61
CA GLN A 121 5.27 -2.15 -7.17
C GLN A 121 3.92 -2.73 -6.74
N ALA A 122 3.12 -1.98 -5.99
CA ALA A 122 1.79 -2.40 -5.55
C ALA A 122 0.81 -2.56 -6.73
N LEU A 123 0.88 -1.70 -7.75
CA LEU A 123 -0.01 -1.70 -8.91
C LEU A 123 0.40 -2.68 -10.01
N ALA A 124 1.67 -3.13 -10.04
CA ALA A 124 2.21 -3.98 -11.09
C ALA A 124 1.37 -5.23 -11.42
N PRO A 125 0.84 -5.99 -10.43
CA PRO A 125 0.01 -7.16 -10.70
C PRO A 125 -1.27 -6.85 -11.48
N TYR A 126 -1.73 -5.60 -11.45
CA TYR A 126 -3.03 -5.15 -11.99
C TYR A 126 -2.93 -4.41 -13.34
N GLN A 127 -1.72 -4.19 -13.87
CA GLN A 127 -1.51 -3.40 -15.10
C GLN A 127 -2.23 -3.95 -16.34
N ASN A 128 -2.58 -5.24 -16.35
CA ASN A 128 -3.31 -5.85 -17.47
C ASN A 128 -4.83 -5.91 -17.23
N SER A 129 -5.33 -5.39 -16.11
CA SER A 129 -6.76 -5.29 -15.83
C SER A 129 -7.40 -4.24 -16.73
N THR A 130 -8.61 -4.55 -17.20
CA THR A 130 -9.48 -3.61 -17.94
C THR A 130 -10.43 -2.85 -17.03
N VAL A 131 -10.41 -3.14 -15.72
CA VAL A 131 -11.23 -2.43 -14.74
C VAL A 131 -10.77 -0.97 -14.66
N THR A 132 -11.74 -0.07 -14.66
CA THR A 132 -11.48 1.36 -14.51
C THR A 132 -11.78 1.82 -13.09
N TYR A 133 -11.09 2.87 -12.69
CA TYR A 133 -11.18 3.52 -11.38
C TYR A 133 -11.37 5.02 -11.61
N THR A 134 -11.82 5.74 -10.59
CA THR A 134 -11.95 7.20 -10.65
C THR A 134 -10.60 7.82 -10.30
N GLY A 135 -10.01 8.55 -11.23
CA GLY A 135 -8.77 9.32 -11.03
C GLY A 135 -8.98 10.59 -10.21
N THR A 136 -7.91 11.29 -9.95
CA THR A 136 -7.87 12.50 -9.08
C THR A 136 -8.76 13.62 -9.60
N SER A 137 -8.87 13.79 -10.92
CA SER A 137 -9.74 14.81 -11.56
C SER A 137 -11.15 14.31 -11.85
N GLY A 138 -11.53 13.11 -11.36
CA GLY A 138 -12.83 12.48 -11.60
C GLY A 138 -12.93 11.72 -12.91
N GLU A 139 -11.85 11.60 -13.68
CA GLU A 139 -11.77 10.83 -14.92
C GLU A 139 -11.81 9.32 -14.66
N SER A 140 -12.25 8.56 -15.67
CA SER A 140 -12.18 7.08 -15.62
C SER A 140 -10.84 6.62 -16.20
N VAL A 141 -10.01 5.94 -15.39
CA VAL A 141 -8.68 5.48 -15.76
C VAL A 141 -8.47 4.01 -15.44
N THR A 142 -7.63 3.34 -16.23
CA THR A 142 -7.14 2.00 -15.94
C THR A 142 -5.84 2.05 -15.13
N ILE A 143 -5.51 0.94 -14.43
CA ILE A 143 -4.21 0.84 -13.74
C ILE A 143 -3.04 1.00 -14.72
N ARG A 144 -3.17 0.52 -15.96
CA ARG A 144 -2.16 0.72 -17.00
C ARG A 144 -1.86 2.19 -17.28
N GLU A 145 -2.89 3.03 -17.34
CA GLU A 145 -2.72 4.48 -17.56
C GLU A 145 -2.06 5.15 -16.37
N VAL A 146 -2.46 4.78 -15.15
CA VAL A 146 -1.83 5.25 -13.92
C VAL A 146 -0.35 4.89 -13.88
N VAL A 147 -0.02 3.61 -14.14
CA VAL A 147 1.37 3.12 -14.22
C VAL A 147 2.17 3.87 -15.29
N ARG A 148 1.61 4.08 -16.49
CA ARG A 148 2.28 4.81 -17.57
C ARG A 148 2.60 6.25 -17.18
N ARG A 149 1.67 6.96 -16.53
CA ARG A 149 1.89 8.34 -16.03
C ARG A 149 2.99 8.37 -14.98
N ALA A 150 2.97 7.42 -14.04
CA ALA A 150 3.96 7.35 -12.97
C ALA A 150 5.37 7.01 -13.49
N LEU A 151 5.48 6.12 -14.47
CA LEU A 151 6.77 5.82 -15.12
C LEU A 151 7.31 7.02 -15.90
N ALA A 152 6.45 7.77 -16.59
CA ALA A 152 6.86 9.01 -17.26
C ALA A 152 7.39 10.03 -16.24
N TRP A 153 6.65 10.25 -15.16
CA TRP A 153 7.07 11.15 -14.08
C TRP A 153 8.42 10.71 -13.48
N LEU A 154 8.62 9.42 -13.17
CA LEU A 154 9.92 8.92 -12.68
C LEU A 154 11.05 9.16 -13.68
N SER A 155 10.80 8.95 -14.96
CA SER A 155 11.81 9.23 -16.00
C SER A 155 12.24 10.69 -16.01
N ASP A 156 11.31 11.61 -15.77
CA ASP A 156 11.59 13.04 -15.69
C ASP A 156 12.35 13.46 -14.40
N GLN A 157 12.35 12.57 -13.37
CA GLN A 157 13.11 12.79 -12.13
C GLN A 157 14.55 12.27 -12.20
N GLN A 158 14.93 11.55 -13.26
CA GLN A 158 16.30 11.07 -13.40
C GLN A 158 17.28 12.18 -13.72
N THR A 159 18.46 12.13 -13.09
CA THR A 159 19.60 12.97 -13.46
C THR A 159 20.19 12.54 -14.81
N ALA A 160 21.09 13.35 -15.37
CA ALA A 160 21.82 13.00 -16.59
C ALA A 160 22.66 11.72 -16.44
N GLU A 161 23.09 11.40 -15.21
CA GLU A 161 23.85 10.22 -14.84
C GLU A 161 22.95 8.99 -14.65
N GLY A 162 21.60 9.17 -14.63
CA GLY A 162 20.60 8.11 -14.44
C GLY A 162 20.21 7.84 -12.99
N ASP A 163 20.74 8.62 -12.04
CA ASP A 163 20.39 8.54 -10.64
C ASP A 163 19.08 9.29 -10.35
N PHE A 164 18.52 9.07 -9.15
CA PHE A 164 17.43 9.85 -8.61
C PHE A 164 17.93 10.69 -7.43
N ILE A 165 17.53 11.97 -7.38
CA ILE A 165 17.85 12.83 -6.24
C ILE A 165 16.86 12.48 -5.12
N SER A 166 17.40 11.98 -3.99
CA SER A 166 16.63 11.84 -2.75
C SER A 166 16.39 13.21 -2.12
N TRP A 167 15.23 13.42 -1.54
CA TRP A 167 14.90 14.64 -0.78
C TRP A 167 15.84 14.91 0.41
N ASP A 168 16.58 13.89 0.87
CA ASP A 168 17.62 14.01 1.91
C ASP A 168 18.97 14.53 1.36
N ALA A 169 19.09 14.78 0.07
CA ALA A 169 20.34 15.22 -0.57
C ALA A 169 20.51 16.75 -0.67
N ALA A 170 19.67 17.53 0.05
CA ALA A 170 19.71 19.00 0.06
C ALA A 170 20.40 19.56 1.31
#